data_c1626c93ffcfdaa27cecdffa0d263f13
#
_entry.id   c1626c93ffcfdaa27cecdffa0d263f13
#
_cell.length_a   1.000
_cell.length_b   1.000
_cell.length_c   1.000
_cell.angle_alpha   90.00
_cell.angle_beta   90.00
_cell.angle_gamma   90.00
#
_symmetry.space_group_name_H-M   'P 1'
#
loop_
_entity.id
_entity.type
_entity.pdbx_description
1 polymer ?
#
loop_
_entity_poly.entity_id
_entity_poly.type
_entity_poly.pdbx_seq_one_letter_code
_entity_poly.pdbx_strand_id
1 'polypeptide(L)'
;MRINSYIRNTGLLLWIAAMFTWLLCGCSSGNISDTIPEKEKITSAAANDAVNFTHELDSYTPKKDKYNFYFTYKIVHPWWDAVALGMEEAQRQYLEKGITVTYEYMAPNEASAEDQKERLLSVNKEDYDVIGVDVADENTISPVLDEMVDEGYKVMTFSSSDASDGCKRIAYVGNTHNYQDGADLAEELCKKLEYKGSVAILVGSKGAPCHEDRARGAAETIYKYSDMNITAVEYDNDSIENAYNLTMDILDKNPDLDGIICCNMSNPVGAARAITERGSDAVIVGMDHDKEALQYLNEGVIYCLGVQDCFSIGFDTLQVAVKIADGNLPGELYPEETNEITTMIYQEDAASMLELLYGDIL
;
A
#
# COMPACT_ATOMS: atom_id res chain seq x y z
N MET A 1 -30.49 -24.03 6.81
CA MET A 1 -30.64 -23.78 5.38
C MET A 1 -29.37 -22.96 5.00
N ARG A 2 -28.36 -23.65 4.49
CA ARG A 2 -27.05 -23.09 4.21
C ARG A 2 -27.07 -22.45 2.83
N ILE A 3 -26.65 -21.18 2.71
CA ILE A 3 -26.38 -20.55 1.42
C ILE A 3 -24.88 -20.32 1.38
N ASN A 4 -24.19 -21.17 0.64
CA ASN A 4 -22.80 -20.98 0.23
C ASN A 4 -22.79 -19.98 -0.92
N SER A 5 -22.18 -18.82 -0.74
CA SER A 5 -21.85 -17.93 -1.84
C SER A 5 -20.38 -18.10 -2.22
N TYR A 6 -20.11 -19.01 -3.14
CA TYR A 6 -18.86 -19.02 -3.91
C TYR A 6 -18.96 -17.94 -4.99
N ILE A 7 -18.21 -16.85 -4.85
CA ILE A 7 -17.99 -15.93 -5.96
C ILE A 7 -16.78 -16.45 -6.74
N ARG A 8 -17.03 -17.17 -7.82
CA ARG A 8 -16.06 -17.44 -8.87
C ARG A 8 -16.03 -16.20 -9.77
N ASN A 9 -14.96 -15.44 -9.75
CA ASN A 9 -14.70 -14.43 -10.76
C ASN A 9 -14.34 -15.11 -12.08
N THR A 10 -15.36 -15.30 -12.93
CA THR A 10 -15.16 -15.58 -14.34
C THR A 10 -15.22 -14.25 -15.07
N GLY A 11 -14.09 -13.84 -15.67
CA GLY A 11 -14.00 -12.64 -16.47
C GLY A 11 -15.07 -12.55 -17.52
N LEU A 12 -15.88 -11.49 -17.48
CA LEU A 12 -16.86 -11.15 -18.49
C LEU A 12 -16.25 -10.08 -19.40
N LEU A 13 -15.68 -10.53 -20.53
CA LEU A 13 -15.30 -9.67 -21.65
C LEU A 13 -16.58 -9.12 -22.29
N LEU A 14 -16.89 -7.86 -22.02
CA LEU A 14 -17.94 -7.11 -22.73
C LEU A 14 -17.34 -6.50 -23.99
N TRP A 15 -17.63 -7.12 -25.13
CA TRP A 15 -17.44 -6.53 -26.46
C TRP A 15 -18.51 -5.46 -26.70
N ILE A 16 -18.12 -4.19 -26.79
CA ILE A 16 -18.98 -3.14 -27.35
C ILE A 16 -18.62 -3.02 -28.83
N ALA A 17 -19.48 -3.61 -29.67
CA ALA A 17 -19.45 -3.39 -31.10
C ALA A 17 -20.15 -2.05 -31.43
N ALA A 18 -19.40 -1.04 -31.77
CA ALA A 18 -19.97 0.20 -32.35
C ALA A 18 -20.24 -0.02 -33.82
N MET A 19 -21.52 -0.07 -34.20
CA MET A 19 -21.96 0.00 -35.60
C MET A 19 -21.78 1.43 -36.12
N PHE A 20 -20.88 1.60 -37.09
CA PHE A 20 -20.81 2.78 -37.92
C PHE A 20 -21.77 2.61 -39.09
N THR A 21 -22.82 3.42 -39.13
CA THR A 21 -23.61 3.68 -40.37
C THR A 21 -23.05 4.89 -41.10
N TRP A 22 -22.60 4.66 -42.31
CA TRP A 22 -22.18 5.69 -43.25
C TRP A 22 -23.42 6.44 -43.80
N LEU A 23 -23.41 7.73 -43.69
CA LEU A 23 -24.21 8.60 -44.56
C LEU A 23 -23.27 9.61 -45.22
N LEU A 24 -23.09 9.41 -46.52
CA LEU A 24 -22.43 10.35 -47.42
C LEU A 24 -23.35 11.55 -47.69
N CYS A 25 -22.90 12.74 -47.40
CA CYS A 25 -23.31 13.93 -48.16
C CYS A 25 -22.15 14.95 -48.19
N GLY A 26 -21.80 15.38 -49.36
CA GLY A 26 -20.57 16.06 -49.64
C GLY A 26 -20.62 17.59 -49.55
N CYS A 27 -19.44 18.16 -49.80
CA CYS A 27 -19.07 19.51 -50.19
C CYS A 27 -18.86 20.56 -49.09
N SER A 28 -17.65 20.90 -48.87
CA SER A 28 -16.99 22.18 -49.13
C SER A 28 -15.86 22.49 -48.15
N SER A 29 -14.72 22.79 -48.70
CA SER A 29 -13.44 23.18 -48.11
C SER A 29 -13.54 24.26 -47.05
N GLY A 30 -12.93 23.94 -45.91
CA GLY A 30 -12.52 24.89 -44.89
C GLY A 30 -11.59 24.17 -43.91
N ASN A 31 -10.26 24.33 -44.09
CA ASN A 31 -9.27 23.90 -43.11
C ASN A 31 -9.47 24.66 -41.82
N ILE A 32 -10.09 24.01 -40.84
CA ILE A 32 -9.91 24.34 -39.43
C ILE A 32 -9.37 23.06 -38.80
N SER A 33 -8.07 23.02 -38.59
CA SER A 33 -7.37 22.08 -37.76
C SER A 33 -7.70 22.47 -36.32
N ASP A 34 -8.83 21.99 -35.80
CA ASP A 34 -9.06 21.93 -34.36
C ASP A 34 -8.30 20.72 -33.83
N THR A 35 -6.99 20.88 -33.76
CA THR A 35 -6.20 20.11 -32.76
C THR A 35 -6.63 20.66 -31.41
N ILE A 36 -7.50 19.93 -30.71
CA ILE A 36 -7.62 20.05 -29.25
C ILE A 36 -6.17 19.87 -28.76
N PRO A 37 -5.56 20.87 -28.10
CA PRO A 37 -4.23 20.66 -27.54
C PRO A 37 -4.38 19.49 -26.57
N GLU A 38 -3.63 18.42 -26.83
CA GLU A 38 -3.36 17.40 -25.83
C GLU A 38 -2.83 18.19 -24.62
N LYS A 39 -3.65 18.27 -23.53
CA LYS A 39 -3.19 18.89 -22.30
C LYS A 39 -1.96 18.08 -21.93
N GLU A 40 -0.78 18.68 -21.99
CA GLU A 40 0.42 18.08 -21.45
C GLU A 40 0.03 17.62 -20.04
N LYS A 41 0.12 16.30 -19.79
CA LYS A 41 -0.04 15.75 -18.46
C LYS A 41 1.08 16.33 -17.62
N ILE A 42 0.75 17.33 -16.82
CA ILE A 42 1.67 17.90 -15.82
C ILE A 42 1.62 16.92 -14.64
N THR A 43 2.39 15.85 -14.73
CA THR A 43 2.67 15.00 -13.56
C THR A 43 3.87 15.59 -12.85
N SER A 44 3.78 15.76 -11.54
CA SER A 44 4.94 16.16 -10.74
C SER A 44 5.98 15.04 -10.73
N ALA A 45 7.26 15.37 -10.57
CA ALA A 45 8.31 14.36 -10.47
C ALA A 45 8.06 13.45 -9.26
N ALA A 46 7.67 14.01 -8.11
CA ALA A 46 7.37 13.24 -6.89
C ALA A 46 6.20 12.26 -7.10
N ALA A 47 5.14 12.65 -7.83
CA ALA A 47 4.03 11.73 -8.11
C ALA A 47 4.45 10.55 -8.99
N ASN A 48 5.34 10.78 -9.98
CA ASN A 48 5.85 9.69 -10.81
C ASN A 48 6.85 8.79 -10.05
N ASP A 49 7.59 9.35 -9.08
CA ASP A 49 8.51 8.58 -8.23
C ASP A 49 7.74 7.80 -7.15
N ALA A 50 6.55 8.28 -6.74
CA ALA A 50 5.73 7.65 -5.71
C ALA A 50 5.02 6.37 -6.20
N VAL A 51 4.72 6.24 -7.50
CA VAL A 51 4.09 5.04 -8.07
C VAL A 51 4.63 4.78 -9.47
N ASN A 52 5.35 3.69 -9.64
CA ASN A 52 5.96 3.33 -10.91
C ASN A 52 5.13 2.31 -11.69
N PHE A 53 4.19 2.78 -12.51
CA PHE A 53 3.40 1.93 -13.40
C PHE A 53 4.15 1.39 -14.63
N THR A 54 5.44 1.72 -14.79
CA THR A 54 6.23 1.32 -15.97
C THR A 54 7.18 0.15 -15.69
N HIS A 55 6.89 -0.64 -14.65
CA HIS A 55 7.66 -1.84 -14.31
C HIS A 55 7.69 -2.86 -15.46
N GLU A 56 8.85 -3.42 -15.69
CA GLU A 56 9.06 -4.50 -16.66
C GLU A 56 9.73 -5.70 -15.97
N LEU A 57 9.34 -6.91 -16.40
CA LEU A 57 10.02 -8.12 -15.95
C LEU A 57 11.49 -8.06 -16.34
N ASP A 58 12.35 -8.42 -15.41
CA ASP A 58 13.78 -8.49 -15.66
C ASP A 58 14.13 -9.56 -16.73
N SER A 59 15.42 -9.76 -16.98
CA SER A 59 15.91 -10.69 -17.99
C SER A 59 15.85 -12.16 -17.55
N TYR A 60 15.31 -12.48 -16.38
CA TYR A 60 15.20 -13.84 -15.90
C TYR A 60 14.33 -14.70 -16.82
N THR A 61 14.78 -15.91 -17.12
CA THR A 61 14.02 -16.88 -17.90
C THR A 61 13.46 -17.96 -16.95
N PRO A 62 12.14 -17.98 -16.70
CA PRO A 62 11.51 -19.00 -15.87
C PRO A 62 11.74 -20.41 -16.37
N LYS A 63 11.88 -21.38 -15.45
CA LYS A 63 12.19 -22.79 -15.74
C LYS A 63 10.95 -23.63 -16.05
N LYS A 64 9.75 -23.12 -15.70
CA LYS A 64 8.46 -23.78 -15.91
C LYS A 64 7.56 -22.93 -16.79
N ASP A 65 6.60 -23.55 -17.47
CA ASP A 65 5.57 -22.88 -18.26
C ASP A 65 4.36 -22.47 -17.40
N LYS A 66 4.27 -22.99 -16.15
CA LYS A 66 3.15 -22.73 -15.23
C LYS A 66 3.62 -22.61 -13.80
N TYR A 67 3.03 -21.66 -13.08
CA TYR A 67 3.21 -21.41 -11.66
C TYR A 67 1.88 -21.18 -10.99
N ASN A 68 1.76 -21.57 -9.72
CA ASN A 68 0.58 -21.32 -8.90
C ASN A 68 1.00 -20.88 -7.50
N PHE A 69 0.48 -19.73 -7.04
CA PHE A 69 0.87 -19.12 -5.78
C PHE A 69 -0.32 -18.91 -4.85
N TYR A 70 -0.06 -18.81 -3.56
CA TYR A 70 -1.01 -18.40 -2.55
C TYR A 70 -0.48 -17.15 -1.84
N PHE A 71 -1.24 -16.07 -1.91
CA PHE A 71 -0.93 -14.82 -1.19
C PHE A 71 -2.04 -14.50 -0.20
N THR A 72 -1.67 -14.10 1.02
CA THR A 72 -2.61 -13.68 2.05
C THR A 72 -2.16 -12.40 2.73
N TYR A 73 -3.11 -11.52 3.00
CA TYR A 73 -2.89 -10.23 3.64
C TYR A 73 -3.75 -10.06 4.89
N LYS A 74 -3.42 -9.06 5.74
CA LYS A 74 -3.92 -8.95 7.12
C LYS A 74 -5.33 -8.38 7.26
N ILE A 75 -5.76 -7.50 6.34
CA ILE A 75 -7.04 -6.79 6.44
C ILE A 75 -7.56 -6.42 5.06
N VAL A 76 -8.88 -6.39 4.86
CA VAL A 76 -9.49 -5.85 3.64
C VAL A 76 -9.39 -4.32 3.67
N HIS A 77 -8.61 -3.76 2.75
CA HIS A 77 -8.39 -2.32 2.64
C HIS A 77 -8.01 -1.96 1.18
N PRO A 78 -8.39 -0.76 0.64
CA PRO A 78 -8.09 -0.34 -0.73
C PRO A 78 -6.59 -0.33 -1.09
N TRP A 79 -5.70 -0.22 -0.12
CA TRP A 79 -4.25 -0.32 -0.29
C TRP A 79 -3.84 -1.62 -1.01
N TRP A 80 -4.54 -2.72 -0.72
CA TRP A 80 -4.30 -4.04 -1.32
C TRP A 80 -4.75 -4.13 -2.78
N ASP A 81 -5.67 -3.26 -3.23
CA ASP A 81 -6.08 -3.19 -4.63
C ASP A 81 -4.92 -2.66 -5.50
N ALA A 82 -4.13 -1.70 -4.97
CA ALA A 82 -2.95 -1.18 -5.66
C ALA A 82 -1.83 -2.24 -5.76
N VAL A 83 -1.61 -3.04 -4.72
CA VAL A 83 -0.69 -4.19 -4.76
C VAL A 83 -1.16 -5.23 -5.79
N ALA A 84 -2.47 -5.54 -5.82
CA ALA A 84 -3.05 -6.47 -6.78
C ALA A 84 -2.82 -6.02 -8.23
N LEU A 85 -2.93 -4.72 -8.53
CA LEU A 85 -2.64 -4.18 -9.87
C LEU A 85 -1.22 -4.47 -10.33
N GLY A 86 -0.23 -4.36 -9.44
CA GLY A 86 1.16 -4.72 -9.75
C GLY A 86 1.32 -6.21 -10.03
N MET A 87 0.68 -7.07 -9.22
CA MET A 87 0.68 -8.53 -9.47
C MET A 87 0.01 -8.87 -10.82
N GLU A 88 -1.12 -8.23 -11.14
CA GLU A 88 -1.83 -8.42 -12.42
C GLU A 88 -0.96 -8.02 -13.61
N GLU A 89 -0.22 -6.91 -13.50
CA GLU A 89 0.68 -6.46 -14.56
C GLU A 89 1.85 -7.43 -14.77
N ALA A 90 2.49 -7.90 -13.70
CA ALA A 90 3.52 -8.92 -13.80
C ALA A 90 2.98 -10.22 -14.41
N GLN A 91 1.78 -10.66 -13.99
CA GLN A 91 1.08 -11.82 -14.55
C GLN A 91 0.84 -11.66 -16.06
N ARG A 92 0.38 -10.48 -16.49
CA ARG A 92 0.15 -10.14 -17.90
C ARG A 92 1.43 -10.24 -18.72
N GLN A 93 2.54 -9.68 -18.21
CA GLN A 93 3.84 -9.73 -18.89
C GLN A 93 4.40 -11.16 -18.96
N TYR A 94 4.22 -11.99 -17.94
CA TYR A 94 4.56 -13.42 -18.01
C TYR A 94 3.74 -14.14 -19.08
N LEU A 95 2.44 -13.86 -19.16
CA LEU A 95 1.57 -14.46 -20.18
C LEU A 95 2.02 -14.09 -21.60
N GLU A 96 2.46 -12.88 -21.85
CA GLU A 96 3.03 -12.44 -23.14
C GLU A 96 4.32 -13.19 -23.50
N LYS A 97 5.08 -13.65 -22.51
CA LYS A 97 6.25 -14.52 -22.68
C LYS A 97 5.86 -16.01 -22.79
N GLY A 98 4.57 -16.35 -22.81
CA GLY A 98 4.06 -17.71 -22.90
C GLY A 98 4.06 -18.48 -21.58
N ILE A 99 4.22 -17.81 -20.44
CA ILE A 99 4.27 -18.38 -19.11
C ILE A 99 2.96 -18.09 -18.39
N THR A 100 2.30 -19.12 -17.88
CA THR A 100 1.07 -18.99 -17.11
C THR A 100 1.38 -18.88 -15.63
N VAL A 101 1.10 -17.74 -15.01
CA VAL A 101 1.13 -17.57 -13.56
C VAL A 101 -0.31 -17.47 -13.07
N THR A 102 -0.67 -18.27 -12.08
CA THR A 102 -1.93 -18.20 -11.37
C THR A 102 -1.68 -17.98 -9.89
N TYR A 103 -2.58 -17.31 -9.20
CA TYR A 103 -2.48 -17.14 -7.76
C TYR A 103 -3.85 -16.92 -7.12
N GLU A 104 -3.94 -17.28 -5.84
CA GLU A 104 -5.01 -16.85 -4.96
C GLU A 104 -4.51 -15.64 -4.16
N TYR A 105 -5.33 -14.61 -4.06
CA TYR A 105 -5.05 -13.41 -3.28
C TYR A 105 -6.12 -13.29 -2.21
N MET A 106 -5.82 -13.86 -1.02
CA MET A 106 -6.82 -14.21 -0.01
C MET A 106 -7.03 -13.11 1.00
N ALA A 107 -8.21 -12.49 0.91
CA ALA A 107 -8.71 -11.59 1.94
C ALA A 107 -8.98 -12.35 3.26
N PRO A 108 -8.74 -11.72 4.41
CA PRO A 108 -9.11 -12.29 5.70
C PRO A 108 -10.63 -12.39 5.87
N ASN A 109 -11.08 -13.38 6.66
CA ASN A 109 -12.46 -13.40 7.14
C ASN A 109 -12.63 -12.40 8.29
N GLU A 110 -11.61 -12.30 9.14
CA GLU A 110 -11.50 -11.35 10.24
C GLU A 110 -10.12 -10.70 10.21
N ALA A 111 -10.04 -9.43 10.55
CA ALA A 111 -8.78 -8.69 10.64
C ALA A 111 -8.03 -9.08 11.92
N SER A 112 -7.52 -10.32 11.98
CA SER A 112 -6.78 -10.84 13.12
C SER A 112 -5.64 -11.77 12.71
N ALA A 113 -4.59 -11.81 13.53
CA ALA A 113 -3.49 -12.72 13.34
C ALA A 113 -3.89 -14.20 13.49
N GLU A 114 -4.88 -14.50 14.32
CA GLU A 114 -5.40 -15.86 14.46
C GLU A 114 -6.14 -16.34 13.21
N ASP A 115 -6.95 -15.49 12.58
CA ASP A 115 -7.56 -15.82 11.27
C ASP A 115 -6.47 -16.06 10.21
N GLN A 116 -5.44 -15.22 10.16
CA GLN A 116 -4.32 -15.41 9.23
C GLN A 116 -3.59 -16.73 9.49
N LYS A 117 -3.32 -17.07 10.75
CA LYS A 117 -2.70 -18.33 11.17
C LYS A 117 -3.56 -19.53 10.74
N GLU A 118 -4.87 -19.50 10.99
CA GLU A 118 -5.79 -20.58 10.59
C GLU A 118 -5.80 -20.77 9.07
N ARG A 119 -5.79 -19.68 8.30
CA ARG A 119 -5.69 -19.73 6.84
C ARG A 119 -4.38 -20.37 6.37
N LEU A 120 -3.24 -19.96 6.94
CA LEU A 120 -1.92 -20.52 6.60
C LEU A 120 -1.84 -22.01 6.90
N LEU A 121 -2.32 -22.46 8.07
CA LEU A 121 -2.34 -23.86 8.45
C LEU A 121 -3.31 -24.71 7.60
N SER A 122 -4.24 -24.09 6.89
CA SER A 122 -5.17 -24.78 5.98
C SER A 122 -4.63 -24.97 4.56
N VAL A 123 -3.52 -24.31 4.20
CA VAL A 123 -2.94 -24.40 2.87
C VAL A 123 -2.32 -25.77 2.63
N ASN A 124 -2.65 -26.41 1.52
CA ASN A 124 -2.02 -27.65 1.11
C ASN A 124 -0.78 -27.35 0.26
N LYS A 125 0.39 -27.85 0.70
CA LYS A 125 1.68 -27.64 0.06
C LYS A 125 1.73 -28.03 -1.41
N GLU A 126 1.02 -29.11 -1.77
CA GLU A 126 1.06 -29.65 -3.14
C GLU A 126 0.30 -28.80 -4.16
N ASP A 127 -0.53 -27.84 -3.67
CA ASP A 127 -1.36 -27.00 -4.53
C ASP A 127 -0.64 -25.72 -4.98
N TYR A 128 0.44 -25.29 -4.27
CA TYR A 128 1.11 -24.02 -4.54
C TYR A 128 2.63 -24.15 -4.59
N ASP A 129 3.24 -23.41 -5.51
CA ASP A 129 4.71 -23.34 -5.66
C ASP A 129 5.37 -22.47 -4.59
N VAL A 130 4.69 -21.39 -4.16
CA VAL A 130 5.15 -20.43 -3.15
C VAL A 130 3.95 -19.88 -2.37
N ILE A 131 4.16 -19.64 -1.08
CA ILE A 131 3.22 -18.96 -0.18
C ILE A 131 3.79 -17.58 0.13
N GLY A 132 3.02 -16.53 -0.12
CA GLY A 132 3.37 -15.15 0.23
C GLY A 132 2.46 -14.61 1.34
N VAL A 133 3.05 -13.92 2.31
CA VAL A 133 2.35 -13.49 3.51
C VAL A 133 2.67 -12.03 3.85
N ASP A 134 1.64 -11.18 3.94
CA ASP A 134 1.72 -9.93 4.66
C ASP A 134 1.43 -10.19 6.13
N VAL A 135 2.39 -9.94 7.00
CA VAL A 135 2.36 -10.38 8.40
C VAL A 135 1.43 -9.50 9.24
N ALA A 136 0.37 -10.10 9.78
CA ALA A 136 -0.60 -9.40 10.61
C ALA A 136 -0.07 -9.07 12.02
N ASP A 137 0.70 -9.98 12.61
CA ASP A 137 1.37 -9.84 13.91
C ASP A 137 2.61 -10.74 13.91
N GLU A 138 3.78 -10.17 14.14
CA GLU A 138 5.04 -10.91 14.01
C GLU A 138 5.18 -12.05 15.02
N ASN A 139 4.68 -11.86 16.25
CA ASN A 139 4.82 -12.85 17.31
C ASN A 139 3.92 -14.07 17.08
N THR A 140 2.80 -13.87 16.43
CA THR A 140 1.82 -14.93 16.11
C THR A 140 2.20 -15.65 14.82
N ILE A 141 2.63 -14.92 13.80
CA ILE A 141 2.79 -15.46 12.44
C ILE A 141 4.19 -15.99 12.17
N SER A 142 5.27 -15.33 12.66
CA SER A 142 6.64 -15.80 12.38
C SER A 142 6.89 -17.27 12.79
N PRO A 143 6.41 -17.75 13.96
CA PRO A 143 6.54 -19.17 14.30
C PRO A 143 5.80 -20.12 13.35
N VAL A 144 4.66 -19.67 12.78
CA VAL A 144 3.90 -20.45 11.80
C VAL A 144 4.68 -20.56 10.48
N LEU A 145 5.29 -19.45 10.02
CA LEU A 145 6.12 -19.45 8.83
C LEU A 145 7.34 -20.36 9.00
N ASP A 146 7.98 -20.34 10.17
CA ASP A 146 9.12 -21.23 10.49
C ASP A 146 8.72 -22.70 10.41
N GLU A 147 7.56 -23.08 10.99
CA GLU A 147 7.02 -24.43 10.92
C GLU A 147 6.74 -24.85 9.46
N MET A 148 6.10 -23.99 8.69
CA MET A 148 5.83 -24.23 7.27
C MET A 148 7.14 -24.45 6.48
N VAL A 149 8.18 -23.64 6.71
CA VAL A 149 9.48 -23.82 6.05
C VAL A 149 10.13 -25.12 6.47
N ASP A 150 10.08 -25.52 7.76
CA ASP A 150 10.60 -26.81 8.24
C ASP A 150 9.85 -28.00 7.63
N GLU A 151 8.58 -27.85 7.29
CA GLU A 151 7.78 -28.83 6.56
C GLU A 151 8.06 -28.79 5.04
N GLY A 152 8.90 -27.87 4.58
CA GLY A 152 9.36 -27.71 3.20
C GLY A 152 8.43 -26.91 2.30
N TYR A 153 7.58 -26.04 2.84
CA TYR A 153 6.94 -24.99 2.07
C TYR A 153 7.98 -23.96 1.63
N LYS A 154 7.77 -23.36 0.47
CA LYS A 154 8.50 -22.17 0.07
C LYS A 154 7.70 -20.95 0.49
N VAL A 155 8.20 -20.24 1.49
CA VAL A 155 7.50 -19.10 2.10
C VAL A 155 8.29 -17.82 1.85
N MET A 156 7.59 -16.77 1.45
CA MET A 156 8.09 -15.39 1.40
C MET A 156 7.12 -14.46 2.12
N THR A 157 7.60 -13.30 2.52
CA THR A 157 6.76 -12.22 3.01
C THR A 157 6.72 -11.07 2.00
N PHE A 158 5.69 -10.25 2.04
CA PHE A 158 5.55 -9.12 1.12
C PHE A 158 4.78 -7.97 1.76
N SER A 159 4.75 -6.82 1.12
CA SER A 159 4.05 -5.60 1.49
C SER A 159 4.79 -4.70 2.50
N SER A 160 4.11 -4.11 3.46
CA SER A 160 4.74 -3.24 4.47
C SER A 160 5.07 -3.94 5.78
N SER A 161 4.62 -5.20 5.96
CA SER A 161 4.83 -5.97 7.20
C SER A 161 5.60 -7.25 6.95
N ASP A 162 6.82 -7.32 7.44
CA ASP A 162 7.66 -8.51 7.41
C ASP A 162 7.50 -9.36 8.69
N ALA A 163 8.06 -10.57 8.67
CA ALA A 163 8.20 -11.43 9.84
C ALA A 163 9.31 -10.90 10.78
N SER A 164 9.35 -11.42 12.00
CA SER A 164 10.40 -11.09 12.97
C SER A 164 11.80 -11.47 12.49
N ASP A 165 12.81 -10.76 12.98
CA ASP A 165 14.21 -11.05 12.71
C ASP A 165 14.55 -12.53 12.97
N GLY A 166 15.17 -13.17 11.97
CA GLY A 166 15.56 -14.57 12.05
C GLY A 166 14.47 -15.57 11.68
N CYS A 167 13.29 -15.13 11.25
CA CYS A 167 12.29 -15.99 10.63
C CYS A 167 12.86 -16.66 9.37
N LYS A 168 12.51 -17.93 9.16
CA LYS A 168 13.03 -18.76 8.05
C LYS A 168 12.45 -18.46 6.67
N ARG A 169 11.65 -17.42 6.51
CA ARG A 169 11.17 -16.99 5.21
C ARG A 169 12.32 -16.86 4.20
N ILE A 170 12.04 -17.14 2.93
CA ILE A 170 13.07 -17.12 1.89
C ILE A 170 13.43 -15.70 1.49
N ALA A 171 12.42 -14.83 1.33
CA ALA A 171 12.61 -13.45 0.92
C ALA A 171 11.48 -12.56 1.45
N TYR A 172 11.75 -11.25 1.47
CA TYR A 172 10.77 -10.19 1.68
C TYR A 172 10.78 -9.23 0.51
N VAL A 173 9.60 -8.80 0.06
CA VAL A 173 9.42 -7.75 -0.95
C VAL A 173 8.49 -6.69 -0.38
N GLY A 174 8.99 -5.50 -0.14
CA GLY A 174 8.17 -4.42 0.41
C GLY A 174 8.97 -3.31 1.06
N ASN A 175 8.33 -2.58 1.95
CA ASN A 175 8.95 -1.45 2.63
C ASN A 175 9.81 -1.92 3.82
N THR A 176 11.12 -1.86 3.67
CA THR A 176 12.09 -2.20 4.73
C THR A 176 12.42 -1.02 5.64
N HIS A 177 11.89 0.18 5.39
CA HIS A 177 12.25 1.42 6.06
C HIS A 177 11.12 2.03 6.90
N ASN A 178 10.17 1.22 7.38
CA ASN A 178 9.00 1.71 8.14
C ASN A 178 9.35 2.60 9.33
N TYR A 179 10.42 2.26 10.08
CA TYR A 179 10.92 3.12 11.15
C TYR A 179 11.35 4.50 10.63
N GLN A 180 12.06 4.53 9.50
CA GLN A 180 12.53 5.78 8.90
C GLN A 180 11.36 6.60 8.36
N ASP A 181 10.33 5.97 7.76
CA ASP A 181 9.12 6.67 7.31
C ASP A 181 8.44 7.42 8.46
N GLY A 182 8.28 6.75 9.61
CA GLY A 182 7.74 7.39 10.81
C GLY A 182 8.62 8.54 11.31
N ALA A 183 9.94 8.36 11.27
CA ALA A 183 10.89 9.39 11.66
C ALA A 183 10.85 10.60 10.70
N ASP A 184 10.73 10.35 9.40
CA ASP A 184 10.68 11.41 8.38
C ASP A 184 9.37 12.20 8.47
N LEU A 185 8.22 11.54 8.66
CA LEU A 185 6.94 12.22 8.93
C LEU A 185 7.02 13.11 10.16
N ALA A 186 7.59 12.60 11.26
CA ALA A 186 7.76 13.37 12.48
C ALA A 186 8.71 14.56 12.28
N GLU A 187 9.79 14.38 11.53
CA GLU A 187 10.72 15.47 11.22
C GLU A 187 10.06 16.55 10.36
N GLU A 188 9.23 16.16 9.36
CA GLU A 188 8.47 17.13 8.56
C GLU A 188 7.46 17.91 9.42
N LEU A 189 6.78 17.23 10.37
CA LEU A 189 5.91 17.91 11.33
C LEU A 189 6.68 18.85 12.23
N CYS A 190 7.83 18.42 12.78
CA CYS A 190 8.68 19.26 13.63
C CYS A 190 9.15 20.51 12.90
N LYS A 191 9.60 20.39 11.65
CA LYS A 191 9.98 21.55 10.81
C LYS A 191 8.81 22.51 10.63
N LYS A 192 7.63 21.99 10.33
CA LYS A 192 6.41 22.78 10.12
C LYS A 192 5.98 23.53 11.37
N LEU A 193 6.18 22.93 12.55
CA LEU A 193 5.88 23.51 13.87
C LEU A 193 7.05 24.31 14.47
N GLU A 194 8.12 24.54 13.71
CA GLU A 194 9.32 25.23 14.20
C GLU A 194 9.92 24.57 15.46
N TYR A 195 9.86 23.22 15.53
CA TYR A 195 10.39 22.34 16.59
C TYR A 195 9.81 22.61 18.00
N LYS A 196 8.56 23.02 18.10
CA LYS A 196 7.87 23.25 19.38
C LYS A 196 6.38 22.91 19.23
N GLY A 197 5.79 22.36 20.29
CA GLY A 197 4.37 22.10 20.35
C GLY A 197 4.01 20.72 20.88
N SER A 198 2.72 20.46 20.95
CA SER A 198 2.11 19.21 21.40
C SER A 198 1.55 18.43 20.23
N VAL A 199 1.87 17.14 20.14
CA VAL A 199 1.46 16.31 19.02
C VAL A 199 0.83 15.01 19.50
N ALA A 200 0.01 14.40 18.64
CA ALA A 200 -0.52 13.06 18.82
C ALA A 200 0.00 12.13 17.72
N ILE A 201 0.07 10.83 18.01
CA ILE A 201 0.40 9.79 17.05
C ILE A 201 -0.80 8.86 16.93
N LEU A 202 -1.33 8.70 15.73
CA LEU A 202 -2.33 7.70 15.38
C LEU A 202 -1.64 6.53 14.71
N VAL A 203 -1.92 5.34 15.21
CA VAL A 203 -1.31 4.08 14.78
C VAL A 203 -2.41 3.18 14.24
N GLY A 204 -2.09 2.30 13.29
CA GLY A 204 -3.05 1.36 12.74
C GLY A 204 -3.32 0.15 13.65
N SER A 205 -3.16 -1.03 13.12
CA SER A 205 -3.34 -2.28 13.87
C SER A 205 -2.19 -2.50 14.85
N LYS A 206 -2.55 -2.82 16.09
CA LYS A 206 -1.58 -3.14 17.13
C LYS A 206 -0.88 -4.47 16.84
N GLY A 207 0.45 -4.49 16.98
CA GLY A 207 1.28 -5.66 16.71
C GLY A 207 1.66 -5.84 15.23
N ALA A 208 1.12 -5.05 14.31
CA ALA A 208 1.56 -5.02 12.92
C ALA A 208 2.94 -4.33 12.83
N PRO A 209 3.99 -5.03 12.38
CA PRO A 209 5.36 -4.52 12.40
C PRO A 209 5.52 -3.13 11.79
N CYS A 210 4.96 -2.91 10.60
CA CYS A 210 5.06 -1.61 9.92
C CYS A 210 4.46 -0.45 10.73
N HIS A 211 3.35 -0.69 11.43
CA HIS A 211 2.69 0.35 12.22
C HIS A 211 3.44 0.66 13.50
N GLU A 212 3.93 -0.38 14.19
CA GLU A 212 4.73 -0.22 15.41
C GLU A 212 6.07 0.48 15.11
N ASP A 213 6.74 0.12 14.01
CA ASP A 213 7.99 0.74 13.61
C ASP A 213 7.82 2.21 13.24
N ARG A 214 6.79 2.56 12.47
CA ARG A 214 6.49 3.96 12.16
C ARG A 214 6.18 4.77 13.40
N ALA A 215 5.34 4.24 14.32
CA ALA A 215 5.03 4.90 15.57
C ALA A 215 6.29 5.10 16.44
N ARG A 216 7.17 4.09 16.49
CA ARG A 216 8.45 4.18 17.22
C ARG A 216 9.36 5.22 16.58
N GLY A 217 9.56 5.21 15.26
CA GLY A 217 10.38 6.19 14.55
C GLY A 217 9.88 7.62 14.75
N ALA A 218 8.56 7.81 14.67
CA ALA A 218 7.92 9.09 14.95
C ALA A 218 8.17 9.54 16.40
N ALA A 219 7.90 8.70 17.38
CA ALA A 219 8.05 9.03 18.79
C ALA A 219 9.51 9.37 19.15
N GLU A 220 10.46 8.54 18.71
CA GLU A 220 11.89 8.77 18.96
C GLU A 220 12.39 10.06 18.30
N THR A 221 11.82 10.45 17.15
CA THR A 221 12.15 11.72 16.51
C THR A 221 11.61 12.91 17.29
N ILE A 222 10.36 12.87 17.74
CA ILE A 222 9.77 13.91 18.60
C ILE A 222 10.60 14.09 19.88
N TYR A 223 11.04 13.02 20.52
CA TYR A 223 11.83 13.06 21.77
C TYR A 223 13.24 13.66 21.61
N LYS A 224 13.74 13.87 20.38
CA LYS A 224 14.98 14.61 20.14
C LYS A 224 14.86 16.12 20.47
N TYR A 225 13.64 16.65 20.48
CA TYR A 225 13.36 18.08 20.59
C TYR A 225 12.69 18.40 21.92
N SER A 226 13.37 19.15 22.79
CA SER A 226 12.91 19.45 24.17
C SER A 226 11.60 20.21 24.27
N ASP A 227 11.27 20.99 23.23
CA ASP A 227 10.08 21.81 23.17
C ASP A 227 8.90 21.13 22.43
N MET A 228 9.11 19.88 22.01
CA MET A 228 8.07 19.01 21.47
C MET A 228 7.55 18.05 22.55
N ASN A 229 6.26 17.72 22.50
CA ASN A 229 5.63 16.81 23.45
C ASN A 229 4.59 15.91 22.76
N ILE A 230 4.62 14.61 23.07
CA ILE A 230 3.61 13.65 22.63
C ILE A 230 2.52 13.59 23.73
N THR A 231 1.28 13.96 23.36
CA THR A 231 0.14 13.98 24.28
C THR A 231 -0.70 12.71 24.23
N ALA A 232 -0.69 12.00 23.10
CA ALA A 232 -1.41 10.75 22.90
C ALA A 232 -0.74 9.85 21.86
N VAL A 233 -0.87 8.53 22.06
CA VAL A 233 -0.58 7.49 21.06
C VAL A 233 -1.76 6.55 21.07
N GLU A 234 -2.53 6.48 19.97
CA GLU A 234 -3.78 5.74 19.91
C GLU A 234 -3.84 4.84 18.66
N TYR A 235 -4.51 3.70 18.79
CA TYR A 235 -4.62 2.68 17.74
C TYR A 235 -6.04 2.64 17.16
N ASP A 236 -6.17 2.88 15.87
CA ASP A 236 -7.47 2.90 15.17
C ASP A 236 -7.89 1.54 14.57
N ASN A 237 -7.00 0.56 14.59
CA ASN A 237 -7.20 -0.76 13.96
C ASN A 237 -7.54 -0.68 12.47
N ASP A 238 -6.86 0.20 11.72
CA ASP A 238 -7.03 0.45 10.28
C ASP A 238 -8.47 0.88 9.91
N SER A 239 -9.11 1.65 10.76
CA SER A 239 -10.47 2.14 10.57
C SER A 239 -10.53 3.66 10.54
N ILE A 240 -11.00 4.22 9.42
CA ILE A 240 -11.22 5.67 9.27
C ILE A 240 -12.18 6.20 10.34
N GLU A 241 -13.25 5.45 10.67
CA GLU A 241 -14.21 5.84 11.69
C GLU A 241 -13.57 5.90 13.08
N ASN A 242 -12.75 4.90 13.42
CA ASN A 242 -12.02 4.92 14.70
C ASN A 242 -10.99 6.05 14.73
N ALA A 243 -10.23 6.26 13.66
CA ALA A 243 -9.29 7.38 13.56
C ALA A 243 -9.98 8.74 13.78
N TYR A 244 -11.16 8.93 13.16
CA TYR A 244 -11.98 10.13 13.39
C TYR A 244 -12.39 10.27 14.87
N ASN A 245 -12.96 9.21 15.46
CA ASN A 245 -13.42 9.24 16.85
C ASN A 245 -12.27 9.48 17.84
N LEU A 246 -11.12 8.81 17.64
CA LEU A 246 -9.93 9.01 18.45
C LEU A 246 -9.39 10.43 18.34
N THR A 247 -9.38 11.00 17.12
CA THR A 247 -8.95 12.39 16.92
C THR A 247 -9.88 13.36 17.63
N MET A 248 -11.21 13.17 17.54
CA MET A 248 -12.17 13.97 18.27
C MET A 248 -11.92 13.93 19.79
N ASP A 249 -11.69 12.74 20.34
CA ASP A 249 -11.37 12.55 21.76
C ASP A 249 -10.03 13.20 22.16
N ILE A 250 -9.02 13.15 21.29
CA ILE A 250 -7.72 13.79 21.51
C ILE A 250 -7.89 15.31 21.54
N LEU A 251 -8.62 15.89 20.59
CA LEU A 251 -8.90 17.34 20.53
C LEU A 251 -9.73 17.83 21.72
N ASP A 252 -10.66 17.02 22.23
CA ASP A 252 -11.43 17.37 23.43
C ASP A 252 -10.55 17.45 24.68
N LYS A 253 -9.55 16.58 24.78
CA LYS A 253 -8.59 16.55 25.89
C LYS A 253 -7.45 17.56 25.72
N ASN A 254 -7.11 17.90 24.48
CA ASN A 254 -5.98 18.75 24.08
C ASN A 254 -6.46 19.77 23.04
N PRO A 255 -7.23 20.80 23.44
CA PRO A 255 -7.79 21.77 22.51
C PRO A 255 -6.74 22.61 21.77
N ASP A 256 -5.53 22.69 22.31
CA ASP A 256 -4.38 23.43 21.74
C ASP A 256 -3.38 22.43 21.09
N LEU A 257 -3.84 21.29 20.57
CA LEU A 257 -2.99 20.33 19.86
C LEU A 257 -2.40 20.96 18.59
N ASP A 258 -1.08 20.89 18.43
CA ASP A 258 -0.37 21.51 17.31
C ASP A 258 -0.24 20.57 16.09
N GLY A 259 -0.20 19.24 16.29
CA GLY A 259 -0.05 18.34 15.17
C GLY A 259 -0.45 16.89 15.44
N ILE A 260 -0.63 16.15 14.34
CA ILE A 260 -0.99 14.71 14.33
C ILE A 260 -0.10 13.98 13.34
N ILE A 261 0.55 12.91 13.80
CA ILE A 261 1.31 11.98 12.96
C ILE A 261 0.46 10.73 12.72
N CYS A 262 0.24 10.38 11.48
CA CYS A 262 -0.63 9.30 11.04
C CYS A 262 0.20 8.16 10.42
N CYS A 263 0.26 6.99 11.09
CA CYS A 263 1.18 5.91 10.74
C CYS A 263 0.62 4.88 9.73
N ASN A 264 -0.65 5.01 9.33
CA ASN A 264 -1.28 4.14 8.32
C ASN A 264 -2.17 4.96 7.38
N MET A 265 -2.79 4.30 6.38
CA MET A 265 -3.62 4.93 5.36
C MET A 265 -4.97 5.48 5.90
N SER A 266 -5.54 4.87 6.95
CA SER A 266 -6.83 5.27 7.52
C SER A 266 -6.74 6.52 8.39
N ASN A 267 -5.61 6.68 9.10
CA ASN A 267 -5.41 7.77 10.05
C ASN A 267 -5.56 9.17 9.44
N PRO A 268 -4.89 9.49 8.28
CA PRO A 268 -4.94 10.83 7.71
C PRO A 268 -6.36 11.27 7.37
N VAL A 269 -7.18 10.34 6.84
CA VAL A 269 -8.57 10.61 6.47
C VAL A 269 -9.41 10.92 7.72
N GLY A 270 -9.34 10.04 8.74
CA GLY A 270 -10.08 10.22 9.99
C GLY A 270 -9.69 11.51 10.72
N ALA A 271 -8.37 11.77 10.82
CA ALA A 271 -7.84 12.98 11.43
C ALA A 271 -8.28 14.25 10.67
N ALA A 272 -8.19 14.26 9.33
CA ALA A 272 -8.60 15.41 8.53
C ALA A 272 -10.08 15.73 8.65
N ARG A 273 -10.95 14.71 8.68
CA ARG A 273 -12.39 14.90 8.96
C ARG A 273 -12.61 15.55 10.33
N ALA A 274 -11.94 15.05 11.37
CA ALA A 274 -12.10 15.54 12.74
C ALA A 274 -11.61 16.98 12.91
N ILE A 275 -10.40 17.32 12.42
CA ILE A 275 -9.88 18.70 12.53
C ILE A 275 -10.74 19.69 11.73
N THR A 276 -11.24 19.29 10.55
CA THR A 276 -12.12 20.13 9.73
C THR A 276 -13.44 20.40 10.46
N GLU A 277 -14.07 19.39 11.06
CA GLU A 277 -15.31 19.54 11.81
C GLU A 277 -15.13 20.41 13.06
N ARG A 278 -14.01 20.25 13.77
CA ARG A 278 -13.68 21.04 14.96
C ARG A 278 -13.23 22.46 14.66
N GLY A 279 -12.76 22.73 13.42
CA GLY A 279 -12.08 23.96 13.06
C GLY A 279 -10.75 24.09 13.80
N SER A 280 -10.02 22.98 13.98
CA SER A 280 -8.69 22.94 14.59
C SER A 280 -7.63 23.27 13.55
N ASP A 281 -6.58 23.98 13.98
CA ASP A 281 -5.41 24.31 13.14
C ASP A 281 -4.27 23.27 13.25
N ALA A 282 -4.52 22.10 13.88
CA ALA A 282 -3.52 21.06 14.03
C ALA A 282 -3.02 20.56 12.67
N VAL A 283 -1.70 20.51 12.51
CA VAL A 283 -1.04 20.07 11.28
C VAL A 283 -1.07 18.54 11.19
N ILE A 284 -1.51 17.98 10.07
CA ILE A 284 -1.50 16.54 9.82
C ILE A 284 -0.36 16.18 8.89
N VAL A 285 0.44 15.17 9.25
CA VAL A 285 1.33 14.42 8.38
C VAL A 285 0.94 12.94 8.42
N GLY A 286 1.07 12.21 7.32
CA GLY A 286 0.60 10.83 7.33
C GLY A 286 1.13 9.95 6.23
N MET A 287 0.67 8.71 6.23
CA MET A 287 1.05 7.68 5.27
C MET A 287 0.00 7.50 4.19
N ASP A 288 0.51 7.03 3.05
CA ASP A 288 -0.22 6.47 1.93
C ASP A 288 -1.07 7.46 1.10
N HIS A 289 -1.88 6.91 0.20
CA HIS A 289 -2.47 7.64 -0.93
C HIS A 289 -3.98 7.41 -1.06
N ASP A 290 -4.70 7.26 0.07
CA ASP A 290 -6.16 7.22 0.02
C ASP A 290 -6.71 8.42 -0.75
N LYS A 291 -7.74 8.20 -1.58
CA LYS A 291 -8.32 9.24 -2.42
C LYS A 291 -8.74 10.47 -1.64
N GLU A 292 -9.41 10.27 -0.48
CA GLU A 292 -9.86 11.37 0.36
C GLU A 292 -8.69 12.06 1.06
N ALA A 293 -7.65 11.31 1.46
CA ALA A 293 -6.43 11.90 1.99
C ALA A 293 -5.74 12.79 0.97
N LEU A 294 -5.64 12.35 -0.30
CA LEU A 294 -5.11 13.18 -1.40
C LEU A 294 -5.96 14.42 -1.68
N GLN A 295 -7.28 14.34 -1.53
CA GLN A 295 -8.15 15.52 -1.62
C GLN A 295 -7.86 16.52 -0.49
N TYR A 296 -7.74 16.05 0.75
CA TYR A 296 -7.35 16.89 1.88
C TYR A 296 -5.92 17.45 1.76
N LEU A 297 -4.99 16.70 1.16
CA LEU A 297 -3.66 17.20 0.81
C LEU A 297 -3.76 18.34 -0.22
N ASN A 298 -4.58 18.19 -1.27
CA ASN A 298 -4.81 19.21 -2.27
C ASN A 298 -5.48 20.49 -1.70
N GLU A 299 -6.34 20.31 -0.71
CA GLU A 299 -7.00 21.41 0.02
C GLU A 299 -6.09 22.08 1.06
N GLY A 300 -4.93 21.47 1.35
CA GLY A 300 -3.98 21.96 2.35
C GLY A 300 -4.37 21.65 3.81
N VAL A 301 -5.33 20.77 4.03
CA VAL A 301 -5.72 20.27 5.36
C VAL A 301 -4.67 19.29 5.89
N ILE A 302 -4.17 18.40 5.02
CA ILE A 302 -3.01 17.57 5.29
C ILE A 302 -1.77 18.28 4.75
N TYR A 303 -0.66 18.28 5.50
CA TYR A 303 0.58 18.95 5.12
C TYR A 303 1.43 18.12 4.18
N CYS A 304 1.66 16.84 4.48
CA CYS A 304 2.36 15.91 3.60
C CYS A 304 1.91 14.46 3.82
N LEU A 305 2.16 13.63 2.82
CA LEU A 305 1.93 12.18 2.88
C LEU A 305 3.19 11.43 2.41
N GLY A 306 3.54 10.36 3.13
CA GLY A 306 4.54 9.38 2.69
C GLY A 306 3.85 8.28 1.89
N VAL A 307 4.04 8.24 0.58
CA VAL A 307 3.39 7.28 -0.31
C VAL A 307 4.31 6.11 -0.60
N GLN A 308 3.84 4.90 -0.33
CA GLN A 308 4.52 3.65 -0.66
C GLN A 308 4.20 3.23 -2.10
N ASP A 309 5.19 2.75 -2.86
CA ASP A 309 4.96 2.22 -4.21
C ASP A 309 4.33 0.81 -4.15
N CYS A 310 3.03 0.78 -3.86
CA CYS A 310 2.25 -0.46 -3.73
C CYS A 310 2.22 -1.26 -5.03
N PHE A 311 2.28 -0.59 -6.18
CA PHE A 311 2.31 -1.26 -7.48
C PHE A 311 3.62 -2.05 -7.65
N SER A 312 4.77 -1.42 -7.38
CA SER A 312 6.06 -2.08 -7.42
C SER A 312 6.14 -3.24 -6.43
N ILE A 313 5.61 -3.07 -5.21
CA ILE A 313 5.49 -4.17 -4.22
C ILE A 313 4.78 -5.39 -4.85
N GLY A 314 3.63 -5.18 -5.49
CA GLY A 314 2.88 -6.28 -6.11
C GLY A 314 3.61 -6.92 -7.27
N PHE A 315 4.17 -6.10 -8.17
CA PHE A 315 4.89 -6.54 -9.35
C PHE A 315 6.11 -7.39 -8.98
N ASP A 316 6.96 -6.88 -8.09
CA ASP A 316 8.19 -7.55 -7.67
C ASP A 316 7.92 -8.76 -6.78
N THR A 317 6.85 -8.75 -5.98
CA THR A 317 6.40 -9.95 -5.24
C THR A 317 6.15 -11.12 -6.19
N LEU A 318 5.43 -10.91 -7.28
CA LEU A 318 5.15 -11.97 -8.24
C LEU A 318 6.42 -12.41 -8.99
N GLN A 319 7.29 -11.46 -9.35
CA GLN A 319 8.56 -11.74 -10.01
C GLN A 319 9.51 -12.56 -9.12
N VAL A 320 9.63 -12.21 -7.84
CA VAL A 320 10.45 -12.93 -6.86
C VAL A 320 9.86 -14.32 -6.57
N ALA A 321 8.52 -14.43 -6.44
CA ALA A 321 7.86 -15.72 -6.26
C ALA A 321 8.17 -16.73 -7.39
N VAL A 322 8.22 -16.30 -8.66
CA VAL A 322 8.62 -17.14 -9.80
C VAL A 322 10.05 -17.64 -9.63
N LYS A 323 10.98 -16.78 -9.21
CA LYS A 323 12.40 -17.17 -8.99
C LYS A 323 12.54 -18.15 -7.82
N ILE A 324 11.81 -17.96 -6.72
CA ILE A 324 11.74 -18.87 -5.57
C ILE A 324 11.16 -20.24 -6.00
N ALA A 325 10.08 -20.23 -6.80
CA ALA A 325 9.45 -21.45 -7.30
C ALA A 325 10.44 -22.32 -8.11
N ASP A 326 11.34 -21.68 -8.85
CA ASP A 326 12.38 -22.33 -9.63
C ASP A 326 13.59 -22.80 -8.80
N GLY A 327 13.58 -22.57 -7.49
CA GLY A 327 14.61 -23.01 -6.56
C GLY A 327 15.84 -22.11 -6.52
N ASN A 328 15.74 -20.86 -6.98
CA ASN A 328 16.81 -19.89 -6.81
C ASN A 328 16.80 -19.35 -5.37
N LEU A 329 17.98 -19.03 -4.84
CA LEU A 329 18.17 -18.54 -3.49
C LEU A 329 18.42 -17.03 -3.50
N PRO A 330 18.16 -16.34 -2.38
CA PRO A 330 18.56 -14.95 -2.20
C PRO A 330 20.06 -14.74 -2.45
N GLY A 331 20.42 -13.57 -3.01
CA GLY A 331 21.79 -13.22 -3.35
C GLY A 331 22.24 -13.66 -4.74
N GLU A 332 21.47 -14.50 -5.46
CA GLU A 332 21.76 -14.93 -6.84
C GLU A 332 21.02 -14.06 -7.86
N LEU A 333 19.68 -14.03 -7.80
CA LEU A 333 18.81 -13.37 -8.78
C LEU A 333 17.87 -12.33 -8.15
N TYR A 334 17.83 -12.28 -6.84
CA TYR A 334 17.07 -11.30 -6.03
C TYR A 334 17.72 -11.17 -4.66
N PRO A 335 17.61 -10.04 -3.97
CA PRO A 335 18.09 -9.89 -2.60
C PRO A 335 17.19 -10.66 -1.62
N GLU A 336 17.66 -10.86 -0.40
CA GLU A 336 16.82 -11.42 0.67
C GLU A 336 15.68 -10.46 1.02
N GLU A 337 15.95 -9.16 0.93
CA GLU A 337 14.96 -8.09 1.13
C GLU A 337 15.01 -7.13 -0.07
N THR A 338 13.89 -7.02 -0.77
CA THR A 338 13.69 -6.01 -1.81
C THR A 338 12.94 -4.84 -1.18
N ASN A 339 13.60 -3.68 -1.16
CA ASN A 339 12.99 -2.47 -0.60
C ASN A 339 12.26 -1.67 -1.67
N GLU A 340 10.95 -1.49 -1.47
CA GLU A 340 10.16 -0.54 -2.23
C GLU A 340 10.04 0.77 -1.45
N ILE A 341 10.38 1.85 -2.12
CA ILE A 341 10.58 3.15 -1.46
C ILE A 341 9.27 3.82 -1.07
N THR A 342 9.36 4.68 -0.05
CA THR A 342 8.33 5.66 0.31
C THR A 342 8.75 7.04 -0.22
N THR A 343 7.86 7.72 -0.94
CA THR A 343 8.09 9.06 -1.45
C THR A 343 7.22 10.06 -0.71
N MET A 344 7.83 11.13 -0.18
CA MET A 344 7.08 12.24 0.43
C MET A 344 6.47 13.11 -0.66
N ILE A 345 5.16 13.34 -0.57
CA ILE A 345 4.39 14.21 -1.46
C ILE A 345 3.74 15.34 -0.65
N TYR A 346 3.56 16.47 -1.32
CA TYR A 346 3.00 17.69 -0.74
C TYR A 346 1.82 18.19 -1.56
N GLN A 347 1.24 19.33 -1.16
CA GLN A 347 0.05 19.89 -1.80
C GLN A 347 0.20 20.04 -3.32
N GLU A 348 1.39 20.45 -3.80
CA GLU A 348 1.70 20.61 -5.23
C GLU A 348 1.66 19.31 -6.02
N ASP A 349 1.81 18.16 -5.37
CA ASP A 349 1.81 16.83 -5.99
C ASP A 349 0.42 16.21 -6.03
N ALA A 350 -0.49 16.66 -5.18
CA ALA A 350 -1.78 16.02 -4.91
C ALA A 350 -2.65 15.86 -6.16
N ALA A 351 -2.74 16.90 -6.99
CA ALA A 351 -3.52 16.84 -8.24
C ALA A 351 -2.97 15.80 -9.21
N SER A 352 -1.64 15.70 -9.33
CA SER A 352 -0.98 14.70 -10.16
C SER A 352 -1.23 13.28 -9.64
N MET A 353 -1.18 13.08 -8.31
CA MET A 353 -1.47 11.79 -7.68
C MET A 353 -2.93 11.37 -7.88
N LEU A 354 -3.89 12.30 -7.73
CA LEU A 354 -5.31 12.03 -7.97
C LEU A 354 -5.58 11.63 -9.42
N GLU A 355 -4.95 12.31 -10.39
CA GLU A 355 -5.07 11.94 -11.80
C GLU A 355 -4.42 10.57 -12.06
N LEU A 356 -3.23 10.32 -11.53
CA LEU A 356 -2.45 9.10 -11.75
C LEU A 356 -3.16 7.86 -11.21
N LEU A 357 -3.65 7.92 -9.96
CA LEU A 357 -4.22 6.76 -9.27
C LEU A 357 -5.72 6.58 -9.51
N TYR A 358 -6.46 7.68 -9.69
CA TYR A 358 -7.92 7.63 -9.70
C TYR A 358 -8.53 8.20 -10.99
N GLY A 359 -7.73 8.77 -11.89
CA GLY A 359 -8.20 9.39 -13.12
C GLY A 359 -9.03 10.67 -12.88
N ASP A 360 -8.93 11.27 -11.70
CA ASP A 360 -9.65 12.49 -11.35
C ASP A 360 -8.90 13.72 -11.87
N ILE A 361 -9.52 14.44 -12.79
CA ILE A 361 -9.07 15.77 -13.22
C ILE A 361 -9.79 16.78 -12.32
N LEU A 362 -9.03 17.48 -11.50
CA LEU A 362 -9.53 18.55 -10.63
C LEU A 362 -9.82 19.83 -11.41
#